data_6b0ab97070bb869a9fb9fe9d2bb6965a
#
_entry.id   6b0ab97070bb869a9fb9fe9d2bb6965a
#
_cell.length_a   1.000
_cell.length_b   1.000
_cell.length_c   1.000
_cell.angle_alpha   90.00
_cell.angle_beta   90.00
_cell.angle_gamma   90.00
#
_symmetry.space_group_name_H-M   'P 1'
#
loop_
_entity.id
_entity.type
_entity.pdbx_description
1 polymer ?
#
loop_
_entity_poly.entity_id
_entity_poly.type
_entity_poly.pdbx_seq_one_letter_code
_entity_poly.pdbx_strand_id
1 'polypeptide(L)'
;MKSIFRTSFYLRSNYLNKEGKSSVMMRIHLNGERVALGTTGVSVDPEIWDSTLGKVRGRTKEALATNAQLTSISTDLQVIFQRLEFSEELSLERIKSEYLGKREAMETVLSLFTKYNNEMYAQIGCGVSKANYRKFDICKRHFTNFLEIKYARTDLNAIELTPIVIHDFDVYLRTIVGQSFNTAIKTLKTFKTVIIFGRKAGVFNHDPF
;
A
#
# COMPACT_ATOMS: atom_id res chain seq x y z
N MET A 1 12.50 32.70 9.10
CA MET A 1 11.67 32.10 10.18
C MET A 1 11.90 30.61 10.16
N LYS A 2 12.10 29.95 11.30
CA LYS A 2 12.32 28.49 11.30
C LYS A 2 10.97 27.79 11.14
N SER A 3 10.84 26.92 10.15
CA SER A 3 9.59 26.19 9.89
C SER A 3 9.31 25.17 11.00
N ILE A 4 8.06 25.07 11.43
CA ILE A 4 7.61 24.09 12.42
C ILE A 4 6.94 22.94 11.70
N PHE A 5 7.62 21.77 11.70
CA PHE A 5 7.12 20.54 11.08
C PHE A 5 6.86 19.46 12.12
N ARG A 6 5.76 18.73 11.98
CA ARG A 6 5.40 17.60 12.86
C ARG A 6 4.61 16.53 12.10
N THR A 7 4.95 15.28 12.34
CA THR A 7 4.14 14.11 11.95
C THR A 7 3.23 13.70 13.11
N SER A 8 2.00 13.32 12.85
CA SER A 8 1.08 12.77 13.84
C SER A 8 0.33 11.56 13.31
N PHE A 9 0.09 10.61 14.22
CA PHE A 9 -0.64 9.37 13.96
C PHE A 9 -1.96 9.36 14.75
N TYR A 10 -3.00 8.77 14.14
CA TYR A 10 -4.33 8.64 14.75
C TYR A 10 -5.04 7.42 14.20
N LEU A 11 -5.99 6.89 14.96
CA LEU A 11 -6.80 5.78 14.48
C LEU A 11 -7.89 6.27 13.53
N ARG A 12 -8.20 5.45 12.53
CA ARG A 12 -9.36 5.68 11.68
C ARG A 12 -10.63 5.53 12.53
N SER A 13 -11.43 6.61 12.62
CA SER A 13 -12.69 6.57 13.34
C SER A 13 -13.72 5.68 12.62
N ASN A 14 -14.57 5.01 13.39
CA ASN A 14 -15.73 4.23 12.94
C ASN A 14 -15.43 3.05 11.98
N TYR A 15 -14.22 2.51 12.00
CA TYR A 15 -13.89 1.33 11.22
C TYR A 15 -12.97 0.38 11.98
N LEU A 16 -13.45 -0.82 12.20
CA LEU A 16 -12.65 -1.96 12.67
C LEU A 16 -12.57 -3.00 11.56
N ASN A 17 -11.42 -3.62 11.41
CA ASN A 17 -11.27 -4.76 10.52
C ASN A 17 -11.91 -6.02 11.14
N LYS A 18 -11.88 -7.15 10.45
CA LYS A 18 -12.45 -8.43 10.93
C LYS A 18 -11.81 -8.94 12.23
N GLU A 19 -10.64 -8.45 12.58
CA GLU A 19 -9.89 -8.79 13.79
C GLU A 19 -10.14 -7.79 14.94
N GLY A 20 -11.08 -6.85 14.78
CA GLY A 20 -11.36 -5.82 15.78
C GLY A 20 -10.30 -4.70 15.83
N LYS A 21 -9.38 -4.63 14.85
CA LYS A 21 -8.32 -3.63 14.83
C LYS A 21 -8.70 -2.43 13.96
N SER A 22 -8.22 -1.24 14.32
CA SER A 22 -8.34 -0.01 13.56
C SER A 22 -7.05 0.33 12.82
N SER A 23 -7.16 0.85 11.59
CA SER A 23 -6.01 1.31 10.82
C SER A 23 -5.42 2.58 11.39
N VAL A 24 -4.11 2.63 11.53
CA VAL A 24 -3.37 3.83 11.94
C VAL A 24 -3.20 4.73 10.71
N MET A 25 -3.76 5.93 10.82
CA MET A 25 -3.67 6.99 9.82
C MET A 25 -2.54 7.95 10.17
N MET A 26 -2.01 8.64 9.16
CA MET A 26 -0.96 9.64 9.35
C MET A 26 -1.32 10.98 8.71
N ARG A 27 -0.83 12.05 9.31
CA ARG A 27 -0.88 13.41 8.79
C ARG A 27 0.38 14.18 9.15
N ILE A 28 0.69 15.19 8.35
CA ILE A 28 1.78 16.11 8.60
C ILE A 28 1.21 17.50 8.88
N HIS A 29 1.97 18.25 9.65
CA HIS A 29 1.70 19.65 10.01
C HIS A 29 2.91 20.49 9.62
N LEU A 30 2.66 21.65 9.04
CA LEU A 30 3.67 22.64 8.69
C LEU A 30 3.11 24.03 8.98
N ASN A 31 3.78 24.78 9.87
CA ASN A 31 3.42 26.16 10.22
C ASN A 31 1.94 26.37 10.58
N GLY A 32 1.31 25.39 11.25
CA GLY A 32 -0.10 25.43 11.66
C GLY A 32 -1.08 24.82 10.67
N GLU A 33 -0.72 24.65 9.40
CA GLU A 33 -1.50 23.92 8.40
C GLU A 33 -1.30 22.42 8.54
N ARG A 34 -2.24 21.62 8.01
CA ARG A 34 -2.15 20.15 8.06
C ARG A 34 -2.70 19.48 6.80
N VAL A 35 -2.08 18.35 6.41
CA VAL A 35 -2.57 17.49 5.34
C VAL A 35 -2.52 16.01 5.75
N ALA A 36 -3.55 15.25 5.37
CA ALA A 36 -3.58 13.81 5.59
C ALA A 36 -2.78 13.09 4.48
N LEU A 37 -1.96 12.12 4.90
CA LEU A 37 -1.18 11.27 4.00
C LEU A 37 -1.80 9.88 3.78
N GLY A 38 -2.90 9.58 4.49
CA GLY A 38 -3.58 8.29 4.40
C GLY A 38 -3.15 7.31 5.48
N THR A 39 -3.22 6.01 5.15
CA THR A 39 -2.88 4.94 6.09
C THR A 39 -1.37 4.68 6.16
N THR A 40 -0.91 4.30 7.35
CA THR A 40 0.47 3.81 7.55
C THR A 40 0.67 2.39 7.03
N GLY A 41 -0.42 1.64 6.79
CA GLY A 41 -0.39 0.20 6.53
C GLY A 41 -0.42 -0.65 7.82
N VAL A 42 -0.43 -0.02 8.99
CA VAL A 42 -0.50 -0.69 10.30
C VAL A 42 -1.93 -0.65 10.83
N SER A 43 -2.36 -1.74 11.48
CA SER A 43 -3.64 -1.80 12.21
C SER A 43 -3.37 -2.23 13.65
N VAL A 44 -4.03 -1.58 14.61
CA VAL A 44 -3.82 -1.81 16.03
C VAL A 44 -5.17 -1.93 16.75
N ASP A 45 -5.16 -2.61 17.90
CA ASP A 45 -6.30 -2.63 18.81
C ASP A 45 -6.50 -1.22 19.41
N PRO A 46 -7.70 -0.63 19.28
CA PRO A 46 -7.98 0.70 19.86
C PRO A 46 -7.75 0.81 21.36
N GLU A 47 -7.92 -0.29 22.11
CA GLU A 47 -7.79 -0.29 23.57
C GLU A 47 -6.35 0.00 24.03
N ILE A 48 -5.36 -0.44 23.25
CA ILE A 48 -3.94 -0.21 23.55
C ILE A 48 -3.36 1.02 22.86
N TRP A 49 -4.17 1.80 22.16
CA TRP A 49 -3.73 3.01 21.49
C TRP A 49 -3.68 4.21 22.43
N ASP A 50 -2.59 4.94 22.40
CA ASP A 50 -2.47 6.25 23.05
C ASP A 50 -2.68 7.37 22.04
N SER A 51 -3.86 7.98 22.07
CA SER A 51 -4.23 9.05 21.13
C SER A 51 -3.44 10.34 21.35
N THR A 52 -2.93 10.59 22.56
CA THR A 52 -2.13 11.76 22.88
C THR A 52 -0.72 11.66 22.33
N LEU A 53 -0.10 10.47 22.50
CA LEU A 53 1.24 10.20 22.03
C LEU A 53 1.27 9.72 20.57
N GLY A 54 0.14 9.27 20.01
CA GLY A 54 0.08 8.66 18.69
C GLY A 54 0.88 7.36 18.60
N LYS A 55 0.84 6.53 19.65
CA LYS A 55 1.63 5.30 19.80
C LYS A 55 0.83 4.19 20.48
N VAL A 56 1.31 2.96 20.31
CA VAL A 56 0.78 1.79 21.02
C VAL A 56 1.36 1.73 22.42
N ARG A 57 0.49 1.52 23.42
CA ARG A 57 0.89 1.32 24.84
C ARG A 57 1.49 -0.06 25.04
N GLY A 58 2.32 -0.17 26.09
CA GLY A 58 2.92 -1.45 26.49
C GLY A 58 4.31 -1.70 25.89
N ARG A 59 4.87 -2.87 26.28
CA ARG A 59 6.23 -3.31 25.90
C ARG A 59 6.23 -4.69 25.24
N THR A 60 5.09 -5.14 24.73
CA THR A 60 5.04 -6.40 23.97
C THR A 60 5.88 -6.28 22.69
N LYS A 61 6.36 -7.40 22.17
CA LYS A 61 7.11 -7.45 20.92
C LYS A 61 6.36 -6.77 19.77
N GLU A 62 5.06 -6.95 19.70
CA GLU A 62 4.17 -6.36 18.70
C GLU A 62 4.06 -4.83 18.86
N ALA A 63 3.88 -4.35 20.11
CA ALA A 63 3.81 -2.92 20.39
C ALA A 63 5.12 -2.21 20.04
N LEU A 64 6.27 -2.83 20.38
CA LEU A 64 7.58 -2.30 20.03
C LEU A 64 7.81 -2.27 18.52
N ALA A 65 7.47 -3.34 17.80
CA ALA A 65 7.59 -3.41 16.35
C ALA A 65 6.72 -2.35 15.66
N THR A 66 5.45 -2.21 16.09
CA THR A 66 4.53 -1.18 15.59
C THR A 66 5.08 0.23 15.83
N ASN A 67 5.52 0.52 17.05
CA ASN A 67 6.08 1.84 17.38
C ASN A 67 7.38 2.14 16.62
N ALA A 68 8.22 1.13 16.39
CA ALA A 68 9.43 1.27 15.56
C ALA A 68 9.06 1.62 14.10
N GLN A 69 8.03 0.98 13.56
CA GLN A 69 7.54 1.26 12.21
C GLN A 69 6.97 2.68 12.08
N LEU A 70 6.18 3.15 13.06
CA LEU A 70 5.68 4.54 13.09
C LEU A 70 6.83 5.55 13.22
N THR A 71 7.87 5.23 14.00
CA THR A 71 9.06 6.06 14.14
C THR A 71 9.82 6.15 12.81
N SER A 72 9.99 5.04 12.09
CA SER A 72 10.63 5.03 10.77
C SER A 72 9.89 5.95 9.78
N ILE A 73 8.56 5.88 9.74
CA ILE A 73 7.72 6.78 8.92
C ILE A 73 7.97 8.25 9.27
N SER A 74 8.00 8.58 10.57
CA SER A 74 8.28 9.95 11.01
C SER A 74 9.67 10.42 10.60
N THR A 75 10.68 9.54 10.66
CA THR A 75 12.05 9.83 10.25
C THR A 75 12.14 10.08 8.75
N ASP A 76 11.50 9.26 7.92
CA ASP A 76 11.45 9.46 6.47
C ASP A 76 10.83 10.81 6.10
N LEU A 77 9.71 11.16 6.72
CA LEU A 77 9.04 12.45 6.52
C LEU A 77 9.91 13.63 6.98
N GLN A 78 10.65 13.47 8.08
CA GLN A 78 11.57 14.48 8.59
C GLN A 78 12.75 14.71 7.62
N VAL A 79 13.28 13.66 7.00
CA VAL A 79 14.34 13.76 5.98
C VAL A 79 13.84 14.52 4.74
N ILE A 80 12.63 14.20 4.27
CA ILE A 80 12.02 14.92 3.15
C ILE A 80 11.83 16.40 3.49
N PHE A 81 11.28 16.69 4.68
CA PHE A 81 11.09 18.06 5.16
C PHE A 81 12.42 18.84 5.17
N GLN A 82 13.47 18.30 5.79
CA GLN A 82 14.77 18.98 5.90
C GLN A 82 15.37 19.28 4.52
N ARG A 83 15.25 18.34 3.57
CA ARG A 83 15.75 18.56 2.21
C ARG A 83 14.98 19.65 1.48
N LEU A 84 13.66 19.67 1.58
CA LEU A 84 12.81 20.69 0.94
C LEU A 84 12.95 22.06 1.59
N GLU A 85 13.17 22.11 2.92
CA GLU A 85 13.46 23.36 3.61
C GLU A 85 14.78 23.98 3.13
N PHE A 86 15.79 23.14 2.89
CA PHE A 86 17.09 23.57 2.38
C PHE A 86 17.03 24.07 0.91
N SER A 87 16.17 23.47 0.08
CA SER A 87 15.99 23.84 -1.35
C SER A 87 14.99 24.98 -1.58
N GLU A 88 14.41 25.57 -0.54
CA GLU A 88 13.39 26.61 -0.61
C GLU A 88 12.08 26.20 -1.34
N GLU A 89 11.87 24.88 -1.52
CA GLU A 89 10.68 24.30 -2.18
C GLU A 89 9.65 23.75 -1.17
N LEU A 90 9.72 24.20 0.09
CA LEU A 90 8.95 23.64 1.18
C LEU A 90 7.46 23.96 1.05
N SER A 91 6.64 22.90 0.89
CA SER A 91 5.19 22.95 1.02
C SER A 91 4.64 21.60 1.48
N LEU A 92 3.44 21.59 2.09
CA LEU A 92 2.76 20.36 2.51
C LEU A 92 2.50 19.41 1.34
N GLU A 93 2.08 19.96 0.20
CA GLU A 93 1.79 19.16 -1.00
C GLU A 93 3.09 18.55 -1.59
N ARG A 94 4.20 19.27 -1.53
CA ARG A 94 5.49 18.75 -2.00
C ARG A 94 5.99 17.61 -1.11
N ILE A 95 5.95 17.78 0.23
CA ILE A 95 6.29 16.71 1.17
C ILE A 95 5.40 15.48 0.93
N LYS A 96 4.08 15.70 0.78
CA LYS A 96 3.12 14.63 0.50
C LYS A 96 3.45 13.89 -0.79
N SER A 97 3.63 14.59 -1.91
CA SER A 97 3.89 13.97 -3.22
C SER A 97 5.20 13.18 -3.22
N GLU A 98 6.25 13.68 -2.59
CA GLU A 98 7.52 12.96 -2.49
C GLU A 98 7.45 11.73 -1.60
N TYR A 99 6.81 11.85 -0.44
CA TYR A 99 6.66 10.73 0.47
C TYR A 99 5.84 9.60 -0.16
N LEU A 100 4.73 9.94 -0.81
CA LEU A 100 3.86 8.97 -1.46
C LEU A 100 4.54 8.39 -2.72
N GLY A 101 5.21 9.21 -3.52
CA GLY A 101 5.99 8.75 -4.67
C GLY A 101 7.15 7.83 -4.28
N LYS A 102 7.85 8.11 -3.15
CA LYS A 102 8.88 7.21 -2.63
C LYS A 102 8.29 5.85 -2.22
N ARG A 103 7.13 5.81 -1.56
CA ARG A 103 6.46 4.55 -1.18
C ARG A 103 6.06 3.74 -2.40
N GLU A 104 5.42 4.36 -3.38
CA GLU A 104 5.02 3.70 -4.63
C GLU A 104 6.22 3.15 -5.41
N ALA A 105 7.34 3.89 -5.42
CA ALA A 105 8.56 3.45 -6.09
C ALA A 105 9.30 2.32 -5.35
N MET A 106 9.09 2.15 -4.05
CA MET A 106 9.72 1.09 -3.25
C MET A 106 8.92 -0.21 -3.25
N GLU A 107 7.60 -0.14 -3.43
CA GLU A 107 6.74 -1.33 -3.47
C GLU A 107 6.54 -1.80 -4.92
N THR A 108 6.65 -3.11 -5.11
CA THR A 108 6.43 -3.72 -6.43
C THR A 108 5.10 -4.45 -6.49
N VAL A 109 4.57 -4.60 -7.70
CA VAL A 109 3.28 -5.27 -7.93
C VAL A 109 3.33 -6.74 -7.54
N LEU A 110 4.42 -7.46 -7.85
CA LEU A 110 4.55 -8.88 -7.49
C LEU A 110 4.82 -9.08 -6.00
N SER A 111 5.51 -8.14 -5.34
CA SER A 111 5.65 -8.13 -3.88
C SER A 111 4.27 -8.04 -3.22
N LEU A 112 3.43 -7.11 -3.67
CA LEU A 112 2.06 -6.95 -3.20
C LEU A 112 1.19 -8.20 -3.45
N PHE A 113 1.30 -8.81 -4.64
CA PHE A 113 0.63 -10.08 -4.94
C PHE A 113 1.06 -11.18 -3.98
N THR A 114 2.37 -11.27 -3.71
CA THR A 114 2.91 -12.28 -2.79
C THR A 114 2.35 -12.11 -1.39
N LYS A 115 2.32 -10.87 -0.90
CA LYS A 115 1.74 -10.54 0.42
C LYS A 115 0.27 -10.92 0.50
N TYR A 116 -0.53 -10.52 -0.49
CA TYR A 116 -1.95 -10.87 -0.56
C TYR A 116 -2.18 -12.39 -0.63
N ASN A 117 -1.40 -13.09 -1.46
CA ASN A 117 -1.53 -14.54 -1.61
C ASN A 117 -1.15 -15.29 -0.33
N ASN A 118 -0.15 -14.82 0.42
CA ASN A 118 0.23 -15.40 1.71
C ASN A 118 -0.89 -15.24 2.75
N GLU A 119 -1.55 -14.07 2.80
CA GLU A 119 -2.71 -13.84 3.67
C GLU A 119 -3.89 -14.74 3.28
N MET A 120 -4.17 -14.89 1.99
CA MET A 120 -5.21 -15.79 1.48
C MET A 120 -4.89 -17.27 1.79
N TYR A 121 -3.63 -17.67 1.66
CA TYR A 121 -3.19 -19.02 1.96
C TYR A 121 -3.40 -19.38 3.43
N ALA A 122 -3.03 -18.47 4.33
CA ALA A 122 -3.21 -18.66 5.77
C ALA A 122 -4.68 -18.80 6.18
N GLN A 123 -5.63 -18.28 5.38
CA GLN A 123 -7.07 -18.35 5.62
C GLN A 123 -7.75 -19.56 4.97
N ILE A 124 -7.02 -20.46 4.31
CA ILE A 124 -7.60 -21.66 3.70
C ILE A 124 -8.24 -22.53 4.80
N GLY A 125 -9.53 -22.84 4.61
CA GLY A 125 -10.33 -23.55 5.63
C GLY A 125 -11.02 -22.64 6.65
N CYS A 126 -10.63 -21.36 6.72
CA CYS A 126 -11.22 -20.35 7.60
C CYS A 126 -11.89 -19.23 6.77
N GLY A 127 -12.79 -19.61 5.86
CA GLY A 127 -13.51 -18.66 4.99
C GLY A 127 -12.93 -18.50 3.59
N VAL A 128 -11.74 -19.03 3.32
CA VAL A 128 -11.12 -19.07 1.99
C VAL A 128 -11.04 -20.51 1.48
N SER A 129 -11.56 -20.78 0.27
CA SER A 129 -11.40 -22.07 -0.39
C SER A 129 -10.07 -22.17 -1.14
N LYS A 130 -9.52 -23.40 -1.26
CA LYS A 130 -8.35 -23.67 -2.10
C LYS A 130 -8.55 -23.22 -3.56
N ALA A 131 -9.77 -23.36 -4.08
CA ALA A 131 -10.11 -22.92 -5.45
C ALA A 131 -10.04 -21.40 -5.60
N ASN A 132 -10.44 -20.64 -4.57
CA ASN A 132 -10.34 -19.20 -4.57
C ASN A 132 -8.87 -18.74 -4.50
N TYR A 133 -8.08 -19.32 -3.60
CA TYR A 133 -6.63 -19.06 -3.55
C TYR A 133 -5.94 -19.30 -4.91
N ARG A 134 -6.23 -20.44 -5.57
CA ARG A 134 -5.65 -20.78 -6.87
C ARG A 134 -5.88 -19.72 -7.95
N LYS A 135 -7.01 -19.01 -7.93
CA LYS A 135 -7.28 -17.93 -8.90
C LYS A 135 -6.26 -16.80 -8.79
N PHE A 136 -5.91 -16.42 -7.57
CA PHE A 136 -4.92 -15.37 -7.32
C PHE A 136 -3.52 -15.83 -7.68
N ASP A 137 -3.17 -17.06 -7.37
CA ASP A 137 -1.87 -17.64 -7.74
C ASP A 137 -1.69 -17.73 -9.26
N ILE A 138 -2.72 -18.18 -9.99
CA ILE A 138 -2.73 -18.21 -11.45
C ILE A 138 -2.63 -16.78 -12.01
N CYS A 139 -3.36 -15.83 -11.47
CA CYS A 139 -3.31 -14.44 -11.91
C CYS A 139 -1.91 -13.85 -11.71
N LYS A 140 -1.26 -14.08 -10.56
CA LYS A 140 0.12 -13.67 -10.29
C LYS A 140 1.08 -14.24 -11.35
N ARG A 141 1.00 -15.52 -11.62
CA ARG A 141 1.85 -16.20 -12.62
C ARG A 141 1.65 -15.64 -14.03
N HIS A 142 0.40 -15.37 -14.44
CA HIS A 142 0.14 -14.72 -15.72
C HIS A 142 0.76 -13.32 -15.79
N PHE A 143 0.67 -12.56 -14.72
CA PHE A 143 1.24 -11.21 -14.68
C PHE A 143 2.78 -11.25 -14.68
N THR A 144 3.41 -12.20 -13.98
CA THR A 144 4.87 -12.42 -14.04
C THR A 144 5.33 -12.71 -15.46
N ASN A 145 4.71 -13.70 -16.13
CA ASN A 145 5.05 -14.07 -17.52
C ASN A 145 4.80 -12.91 -18.50
N PHE A 146 3.73 -12.12 -18.27
CA PHE A 146 3.45 -10.92 -19.04
C PHE A 146 4.59 -9.91 -18.96
N LEU A 147 5.09 -9.62 -17.74
CA LEU A 147 6.19 -8.69 -17.54
C LEU A 147 7.46 -9.17 -18.23
N GLU A 148 7.77 -10.45 -18.15
CA GLU A 148 8.94 -11.04 -18.82
C GLU A 148 8.84 -10.92 -20.36
N ILE A 149 7.69 -11.28 -20.92
CA ILE A 149 7.50 -11.32 -22.39
C ILE A 149 7.37 -9.91 -22.98
N LYS A 150 6.58 -9.03 -22.34
CA LYS A 150 6.26 -7.71 -22.92
C LYS A 150 7.27 -6.65 -22.56
N TYR A 151 7.83 -6.69 -21.35
CA TYR A 151 8.69 -5.64 -20.81
C TYR A 151 10.13 -6.09 -20.52
N ALA A 152 10.45 -7.39 -20.68
CA ALA A 152 11.73 -8.00 -20.31
C ALA A 152 12.13 -7.67 -18.84
N ARG A 153 11.15 -7.69 -17.95
CA ARG A 153 11.29 -7.33 -16.52
C ARG A 153 10.80 -8.47 -15.64
N THR A 154 11.40 -8.62 -14.47
CA THR A 154 11.00 -9.61 -13.45
C THR A 154 9.91 -9.07 -12.51
N ASP A 155 9.77 -7.75 -12.39
CA ASP A 155 8.76 -7.09 -11.56
C ASP A 155 8.49 -5.65 -12.04
N LEU A 156 7.47 -5.02 -11.50
CA LEU A 156 7.06 -3.65 -11.83
C LEU A 156 6.82 -2.84 -10.55
N ASN A 157 7.39 -1.63 -10.47
CA ASN A 157 7.10 -0.73 -9.35
C ASN A 157 5.63 -0.31 -9.36
N ALA A 158 5.03 -0.13 -8.17
CA ALA A 158 3.62 0.25 -8.05
C ALA A 158 3.29 1.55 -8.80
N ILE A 159 4.21 2.52 -8.83
CA ILE A 159 4.05 3.79 -9.55
C ILE A 159 3.97 3.61 -11.08
N GLU A 160 4.59 2.56 -11.62
CA GLU A 160 4.61 2.27 -13.06
C GLU A 160 3.35 1.52 -13.53
N LEU A 161 2.51 1.04 -12.60
CA LEU A 161 1.27 0.36 -12.94
C LEU A 161 0.21 1.36 -13.42
N THR A 162 0.19 1.62 -14.70
CA THR A 162 -0.72 2.55 -15.37
C THR A 162 -1.88 1.83 -16.06
N PRO A 163 -2.95 2.54 -16.48
CA PRO A 163 -4.03 1.96 -17.29
C PRO A 163 -3.54 1.30 -18.58
N ILE A 164 -2.43 1.79 -19.15
CA ILE A 164 -1.83 1.18 -20.35
C ILE A 164 -1.27 -0.21 -20.04
N VAL A 165 -0.61 -0.39 -18.89
CA VAL A 165 -0.11 -1.70 -18.45
C VAL A 165 -1.25 -2.69 -18.25
N ILE A 166 -2.37 -2.23 -17.68
CA ILE A 166 -3.58 -3.06 -17.50
C ILE A 166 -4.17 -3.47 -18.85
N HIS A 167 -4.25 -2.53 -19.80
CA HIS A 167 -4.70 -2.81 -21.17
C HIS A 167 -3.78 -3.82 -21.87
N ASP A 168 -2.48 -3.63 -21.80
CA ASP A 168 -1.49 -4.54 -22.37
C ASP A 168 -1.58 -5.95 -21.75
N PHE A 169 -1.84 -6.03 -20.45
CA PHE A 169 -2.07 -7.30 -19.78
C PHE A 169 -3.36 -7.99 -20.25
N ASP A 170 -4.45 -7.26 -20.49
CA ASP A 170 -5.68 -7.81 -21.08
C ASP A 170 -5.41 -8.37 -22.49
N VAL A 171 -4.71 -7.61 -23.32
CA VAL A 171 -4.31 -8.08 -24.68
C VAL A 171 -3.48 -9.35 -24.58
N TYR A 172 -2.46 -9.39 -23.70
CA TYR A 172 -1.63 -10.57 -23.45
C TYR A 172 -2.45 -11.80 -23.04
N LEU A 173 -3.39 -11.64 -22.10
CA LEU A 173 -4.25 -12.73 -21.65
C LEU A 173 -5.07 -13.34 -22.80
N ARG A 174 -5.54 -12.52 -23.73
CA ARG A 174 -6.36 -12.96 -24.86
C ARG A 174 -5.53 -13.51 -26.02
N THR A 175 -4.40 -12.89 -26.33
CA THR A 175 -3.61 -13.23 -27.54
C THR A 175 -2.53 -14.28 -27.30
N ILE A 176 -1.84 -14.22 -26.17
CA ILE A 176 -0.72 -15.14 -25.86
C ILE A 176 -1.18 -16.30 -24.98
N VAL A 177 -1.96 -16.02 -23.93
CA VAL A 177 -2.48 -17.07 -23.04
C VAL A 177 -3.70 -17.80 -23.68
N GLY A 178 -4.38 -17.17 -24.65
CA GLY A 178 -5.54 -17.75 -25.33
C GLY A 178 -6.81 -17.76 -24.49
N GLN A 179 -6.95 -16.87 -23.53
CA GLN A 179 -8.16 -16.77 -22.72
C GLN A 179 -9.33 -16.17 -23.53
N SER A 180 -10.53 -16.75 -23.36
CA SER A 180 -11.73 -16.11 -23.85
C SER A 180 -11.94 -14.76 -23.17
N PHE A 181 -12.68 -13.84 -23.82
CA PHE A 181 -12.98 -12.52 -23.29
C PHE A 181 -13.50 -12.55 -21.84
N ASN A 182 -14.48 -13.41 -21.55
CA ASN A 182 -15.04 -13.55 -20.20
C ASN A 182 -14.03 -14.05 -19.18
N THR A 183 -13.10 -14.93 -19.57
CA THR A 183 -12.05 -15.44 -18.69
C THR A 183 -11.01 -14.36 -18.40
N ALA A 184 -10.58 -13.61 -19.41
CA ALA A 184 -9.66 -12.48 -19.23
C ALA A 184 -10.23 -11.42 -18.27
N ILE A 185 -11.50 -11.06 -18.42
CA ILE A 185 -12.20 -10.15 -17.49
C ILE A 185 -12.22 -10.68 -16.06
N LYS A 186 -12.43 -12.00 -15.85
CA LYS A 186 -12.35 -12.60 -14.51
C LYS A 186 -10.94 -12.51 -13.93
N THR A 187 -9.91 -12.71 -14.76
CA THR A 187 -8.50 -12.58 -14.37
C THR A 187 -8.19 -11.14 -13.98
N LEU A 188 -8.64 -10.14 -14.77
CA LEU A 188 -8.48 -8.72 -14.46
C LEU A 188 -9.21 -8.30 -13.17
N LYS A 189 -10.42 -8.82 -12.93
CA LYS A 189 -11.14 -8.59 -11.66
C LYS A 189 -10.37 -9.16 -10.46
N THR A 190 -9.72 -10.32 -10.62
CA THR A 190 -8.85 -10.90 -9.59
C THR A 190 -7.63 -9.99 -9.34
N PHE A 191 -7.01 -9.49 -10.40
CA PHE A 191 -5.91 -8.53 -10.31
C PHE A 191 -6.34 -7.24 -9.60
N LYS A 192 -7.48 -6.65 -10.01
CA LYS A 192 -8.05 -5.45 -9.37
C LYS A 192 -8.26 -5.63 -7.86
N THR A 193 -8.64 -6.83 -7.41
CA THR A 193 -8.80 -7.12 -5.97
C THR A 193 -7.48 -6.94 -5.21
N VAL A 194 -6.36 -7.37 -5.79
CA VAL A 194 -5.03 -7.19 -5.20
C VAL A 194 -4.64 -5.71 -5.18
N ILE A 195 -4.96 -4.95 -6.23
CA ILE A 195 -4.70 -3.51 -6.27
C ILE A 195 -5.53 -2.77 -5.22
N ILE A 196 -6.80 -3.14 -5.02
CA ILE A 196 -7.63 -2.59 -3.94
C ILE A 196 -7.02 -2.89 -2.56
N PHE A 197 -6.47 -4.10 -2.36
CA PHE A 197 -5.73 -4.42 -1.14
C PHE A 197 -4.52 -3.49 -0.97
N GLY A 198 -3.72 -3.28 -2.01
CA GLY A 198 -2.58 -2.37 -1.99
C GLY A 198 -2.98 -0.91 -1.72
N ARG A 199 -4.11 -0.45 -2.27
CA ARG A 199 -4.65 0.89 -1.95
C ARG A 199 -5.03 1.02 -0.47
N LYS A 200 -5.65 0.00 0.11
CA LYS A 200 -5.95 -0.03 1.55
C LYS A 200 -4.69 -0.05 2.41
N ALA A 201 -3.62 -0.66 1.93
CA ALA A 201 -2.30 -0.65 2.58
C ALA A 201 -1.51 0.64 2.32
N GLY A 202 -2.04 1.57 1.50
CA GLY A 202 -1.36 2.83 1.18
C GLY A 202 -0.20 2.70 0.19
N VAL A 203 -0.18 1.62 -0.58
CA VAL A 203 0.83 1.38 -1.65
C VAL A 203 0.49 2.19 -2.90
N PHE A 204 -0.79 2.28 -3.26
CA PHE A 204 -1.26 3.04 -4.42
C PHE A 204 -2.06 4.27 -4.01
N ASN A 205 -1.77 5.42 -4.63
CA ASN A 205 -2.55 6.65 -4.49
C ASN A 205 -3.63 6.81 -5.55
N HIS A 206 -3.53 6.06 -6.66
CA HIS A 206 -4.44 6.11 -7.80
C HIS A 206 -5.06 4.73 -8.06
N ASP A 207 -6.09 4.69 -8.90
CA ASP A 207 -6.68 3.46 -9.42
C ASP A 207 -6.23 3.29 -10.87
N PRO A 208 -5.44 2.25 -11.19
CA PRO A 208 -4.97 2.02 -12.55
C PRO A 208 -6.01 1.34 -13.46
N PHE A 209 -7.23 1.01 -12.95
CA PHE A 209 -8.31 0.34 -13.69
C PHE A 209 -9.41 1.30 -14.12
#